data_660c147ab92141a1657e360ade5ce796
#
_entry.id   660c147ab92141a1657e360ade5ce796
#
_cell.length_a   1.000
_cell.length_b   1.000
_cell.length_c   1.000
_cell.angle_alpha   90.00
_cell.angle_beta   90.00
_cell.angle_gamma   90.00
#
_symmetry.space_group_name_H-M   'P 1'
#
loop_
_entity.id
_entity.type
_entity.pdbx_description
1 polymer ?
#
loop_
_entity_poly.entity_id
_entity_poly.type
_entity_poly.pdbx_seq_one_letter_code
_entity_poly.pdbx_strand_id
1 'polypeptide(L)'
;MSGIIDKLYADYNDVVKAGQLIAEMDKVNLKAELASAEAQLASSKSEFEYQQKNYARNKILFEKKLISDSDYETSTYNYEKAKAAYEQNQAAMVKVNRNLEYATITSPIDGVVINRAVEEGQTVAAGFETPTLFTIAADLTKMQVIADVDEADIGNVENGQRVSFTVDAYPNDVF
;
A
#
# COMPACT_ATOMS: atom_id res chain seq x y z
N MET A 1 -0.99 -6.42 -4.88
CA MET A 1 -0.70 -7.41 -3.81
C MET A 1 -1.79 -8.47 -3.86
N SER A 2 -1.44 -9.73 -3.64
CA SER A 2 -2.42 -10.84 -3.56
C SER A 2 -2.33 -11.44 -2.17
N GLY A 3 -3.44 -11.87 -1.60
CA GLY A 3 -3.49 -12.47 -0.26
C GLY A 3 -4.88 -12.94 0.11
N ILE A 4 -5.04 -13.46 1.30
CA ILE A 4 -6.31 -13.94 1.85
C ILE A 4 -6.84 -12.87 2.81
N ILE A 5 -8.12 -12.58 2.77
CA ILE A 5 -8.79 -11.72 3.76
C ILE A 5 -8.87 -12.50 5.08
N ASP A 6 -8.22 -11.99 6.11
CA ASP A 6 -8.21 -12.60 7.44
C ASP A 6 -9.45 -12.17 8.24
N LYS A 7 -9.72 -10.85 8.29
CA LYS A 7 -10.85 -10.28 9.04
C LYS A 7 -11.47 -9.10 8.33
N LEU A 8 -12.78 -8.96 8.54
CA LEU A 8 -13.59 -7.82 8.13
C LEU A 8 -14.06 -7.05 9.38
N TYR A 9 -13.96 -5.72 9.34
CA TYR A 9 -14.32 -4.82 10.44
C TYR A 9 -15.43 -3.84 10.05
N ALA A 10 -15.85 -3.85 8.79
CA ALA A 10 -16.96 -3.07 8.29
C ALA A 10 -17.85 -3.92 7.40
N ASP A 11 -19.15 -3.74 7.52
CA ASP A 11 -20.15 -4.43 6.71
C ASP A 11 -21.03 -3.41 5.96
N TYR A 12 -21.95 -3.94 5.15
CA TYR A 12 -22.93 -3.14 4.43
C TYR A 12 -23.69 -2.19 5.37
N ASN A 13 -23.85 -0.94 4.95
CA ASN A 13 -24.49 0.15 5.67
C ASN A 13 -23.76 0.66 6.92
N ASP A 14 -22.53 0.23 7.16
CA ASP A 14 -21.73 0.78 8.26
C ASP A 14 -21.18 2.17 7.91
N VAL A 15 -21.20 3.06 8.91
CA VAL A 15 -20.57 4.38 8.83
C VAL A 15 -19.09 4.25 9.17
N VAL A 16 -18.22 4.64 8.25
CA VAL A 16 -16.77 4.57 8.40
C VAL A 16 -16.15 5.97 8.29
N LYS A 17 -15.02 6.14 8.96
CA LYS A 17 -14.21 7.37 8.91
C LYS A 17 -12.95 7.16 8.11
N ALA A 18 -12.42 8.23 7.54
CA ALA A 18 -11.12 8.21 6.87
C ALA A 18 -10.03 7.68 7.82
N GLY A 19 -9.25 6.69 7.34
CA GLY A 19 -8.24 5.99 8.13
C GLY A 19 -8.78 4.88 9.04
N GLN A 20 -10.09 4.67 9.14
CA GLN A 20 -10.67 3.57 9.91
C GLN A 20 -10.35 2.22 9.24
N LEU A 21 -9.92 1.24 10.05
CA LEU A 21 -9.69 -0.13 9.61
C LEU A 21 -11.03 -0.77 9.16
N ILE A 22 -11.07 -1.27 7.94
CA ILE A 22 -12.26 -1.92 7.35
C ILE A 22 -12.03 -3.39 7.02
N ALA A 23 -10.80 -3.78 6.70
CA ALA A 23 -10.43 -5.18 6.50
C ALA A 23 -8.94 -5.40 6.77
N GLU A 24 -8.57 -6.64 7.03
CA GLU A 24 -7.20 -7.07 7.26
C GLU A 24 -6.92 -8.33 6.47
N MET A 25 -5.79 -8.35 5.77
CA MET A 25 -5.30 -9.55 5.06
C MET A 25 -4.43 -10.38 6.00
N ASP A 26 -4.28 -11.67 5.70
CA ASP A 26 -3.34 -12.54 6.41
C ASP A 26 -1.91 -11.97 6.35
N LYS A 27 -1.35 -11.71 7.53
CA LYS A 27 -0.02 -11.10 7.73
C LYS A 27 1.04 -12.11 8.17
N VAL A 28 0.73 -13.41 8.27
CA VAL A 28 1.68 -14.40 8.80
C VAL A 28 2.97 -14.40 7.99
N ASN A 29 2.88 -14.53 6.68
CA ASN A 29 4.04 -14.52 5.79
C ASN A 29 4.74 -13.16 5.76
N LEU A 30 3.98 -12.06 5.75
CA LEU A 30 4.53 -10.70 5.74
C LEU A 30 5.31 -10.38 7.03
N LYS A 31 4.84 -10.86 8.19
CA LYS A 31 5.57 -10.73 9.46
C LYS A 31 6.86 -11.55 9.47
N ALA A 32 6.85 -12.75 8.89
CA ALA A 32 8.06 -13.56 8.76
C ALA A 32 9.08 -12.89 7.81
N GLU A 33 8.62 -12.32 6.70
CA GLU A 33 9.45 -11.54 5.77
C GLU A 33 10.03 -10.30 6.45
N LEU A 34 9.23 -9.59 7.26
CA LEU A 34 9.69 -8.46 8.06
C LEU A 34 10.81 -8.87 9.02
N ALA A 35 10.61 -9.91 9.80
CA ALA A 35 11.63 -10.40 10.74
C ALA A 35 12.94 -10.78 10.04
N SER A 36 12.85 -11.39 8.86
CA SER A 36 14.02 -11.71 8.03
C SER A 36 14.74 -10.45 7.55
N ALA A 37 13.99 -9.46 7.05
CA ALA A 37 14.55 -8.18 6.60
C ALA A 37 15.20 -7.39 7.75
N GLU A 38 14.61 -7.40 8.95
CA GLU A 38 15.17 -6.80 10.15
C GLU A 38 16.50 -7.44 10.54
N ALA A 39 16.57 -8.77 10.53
CA ALA A 39 17.80 -9.49 10.83
C ALA A 39 18.92 -9.18 9.80
N GLN A 40 18.57 -9.14 8.53
CA GLN A 40 19.51 -8.79 7.45
C GLN A 40 20.00 -7.34 7.55
N LEU A 41 19.10 -6.41 7.88
CA LEU A 41 19.45 -5.01 8.10
C LEU A 41 20.38 -4.86 9.32
N ALA A 42 20.08 -5.54 10.41
CA ALA A 42 20.92 -5.53 11.62
C ALA A 42 22.34 -6.07 11.34
N SER A 43 22.45 -7.17 10.57
CA SER A 43 23.72 -7.74 10.17
C SER A 43 24.54 -6.78 9.32
N SER A 44 23.94 -6.21 8.27
CA SER A 44 24.63 -5.24 7.37
C SER A 44 25.00 -3.95 8.10
N LYS A 45 24.17 -3.50 9.05
CA LYS A 45 24.49 -2.35 9.90
C LYS A 45 25.73 -2.60 10.75
N SER A 46 25.82 -3.78 11.39
CA SER A 46 26.97 -4.12 12.21
C SER A 46 28.27 -4.18 11.39
N GLU A 47 28.20 -4.74 10.18
CA GLU A 47 29.35 -4.78 9.24
C GLU A 47 29.72 -3.36 8.80
N PHE A 48 28.76 -2.52 8.43
CA PHE A 48 28.99 -1.12 8.07
C PHE A 48 29.67 -0.33 9.20
N GLU A 49 29.16 -0.45 10.44
CA GLU A 49 29.74 0.24 11.60
C GLU A 49 31.18 -0.24 11.90
N TYR A 50 31.46 -1.54 11.72
CA TYR A 50 32.80 -2.08 11.86
C TYR A 50 33.75 -1.50 10.79
N GLN A 51 33.36 -1.56 9.52
CA GLN A 51 34.17 -1.04 8.42
C GLN A 51 34.36 0.48 8.50
N GLN A 52 33.36 1.21 8.95
CA GLN A 52 33.45 2.65 9.18
C GLN A 52 34.53 2.99 10.23
N LYS A 53 34.56 2.28 11.34
CA LYS A 53 35.59 2.46 12.39
C LYS A 53 36.97 2.06 11.88
N ASN A 54 37.05 1.01 11.08
CA ASN A 54 38.31 0.55 10.49
C ASN A 54 38.86 1.56 9.48
N TYR A 55 38.01 2.03 8.58
CA TYR A 55 38.35 3.10 7.62
C TYR A 55 38.82 4.37 8.32
N ALA A 56 38.10 4.84 9.33
CA ALA A 56 38.48 6.05 10.08
C ALA A 56 39.86 5.90 10.75
N ARG A 57 40.17 4.72 11.28
CA ARG A 57 41.48 4.42 11.88
C ARG A 57 42.57 4.40 10.79
N ASN A 58 42.34 3.67 9.69
CA ASN A 58 43.29 3.57 8.61
C ASN A 58 43.55 4.90 7.92
N LYS A 59 42.56 5.78 7.81
CA LYS A 59 42.73 7.15 7.33
C LYS A 59 43.74 7.93 8.15
N ILE A 60 43.63 7.88 9.50
CA ILE A 60 44.59 8.54 10.38
C ILE A 60 46.00 7.97 10.26
N LEU A 61 46.12 6.64 10.12
CA LEU A 61 47.42 5.98 9.93
C LEU A 61 48.05 6.32 8.58
N PHE A 62 47.25 6.42 7.53
CA PHE A 62 47.67 6.79 6.20
C PHE A 62 48.19 8.28 6.17
N GLU A 63 47.46 9.20 6.80
CA GLU A 63 47.87 10.59 6.93
C GLU A 63 49.22 10.73 7.66
N LYS A 64 49.48 9.80 8.60
CA LYS A 64 50.77 9.72 9.31
C LYS A 64 51.83 8.89 8.57
N LYS A 65 51.55 8.41 7.35
CA LYS A 65 52.42 7.50 6.55
C LYS A 65 52.84 6.21 7.26
N LEU A 66 51.93 5.65 8.07
CA LEU A 66 52.14 4.41 8.84
C LEU A 66 51.57 3.16 8.19
N ILE A 67 50.83 3.31 7.09
CA ILE A 67 50.31 2.19 6.26
C ILE A 67 50.57 2.47 4.78
N SER A 68 50.48 1.43 3.94
CA SER A 68 50.66 1.56 2.50
C SER A 68 49.42 2.13 1.80
N ASP A 69 49.63 2.68 0.58
CA ASP A 69 48.52 3.13 -0.28
C ASP A 69 47.51 2.00 -0.53
N SER A 70 47.98 0.78 -0.77
CA SER A 70 47.15 -0.42 -1.01
C SER A 70 46.30 -0.80 0.20
N ASP A 71 46.83 -0.67 1.43
CA ASP A 71 46.06 -0.95 2.65
C ASP A 71 44.95 0.09 2.85
N TYR A 72 45.25 1.36 2.56
CA TYR A 72 44.25 2.42 2.63
C TYR A 72 43.14 2.25 1.58
N GLU A 73 43.51 1.97 0.32
CA GLU A 73 42.56 1.69 -0.75
C GLU A 73 41.66 0.48 -0.42
N THR A 74 42.25 -0.59 0.09
CA THR A 74 41.48 -1.78 0.54
C THR A 74 40.47 -1.44 1.63
N SER A 75 40.87 -0.63 2.59
CA SER A 75 40.00 -0.19 3.69
C SER A 75 38.87 0.71 3.18
N THR A 76 39.16 1.58 2.21
CA THR A 76 38.16 2.44 1.55
C THR A 76 37.15 1.61 0.78
N TYR A 77 37.63 0.66 -0.02
CA TYR A 77 36.75 -0.26 -0.78
C TYR A 77 35.81 -1.06 0.15
N ASN A 78 36.35 -1.62 1.25
CA ASN A 78 35.55 -2.39 2.20
C ASN A 78 34.49 -1.53 2.89
N TYR A 79 34.82 -0.30 3.24
CA TYR A 79 33.86 0.67 3.81
C TYR A 79 32.74 0.99 2.81
N GLU A 80 33.09 1.34 1.58
CA GLU A 80 32.10 1.67 0.55
C GLU A 80 31.19 0.48 0.22
N LYS A 81 31.77 -0.72 0.14
CA LYS A 81 31.02 -1.96 -0.07
C LYS A 81 30.01 -2.24 1.07
N ALA A 82 30.46 -2.11 2.32
CA ALA A 82 29.61 -2.31 3.48
C ALA A 82 28.52 -1.25 3.57
N LYS A 83 28.82 0.01 3.22
CA LYS A 83 27.85 1.10 3.14
C LYS A 83 26.77 0.80 2.11
N ALA A 84 27.16 0.42 0.91
CA ALA A 84 26.21 0.07 -0.17
C ALA A 84 25.30 -1.11 0.22
N ALA A 85 25.84 -2.13 0.88
CA ALA A 85 25.06 -3.27 1.38
C ALA A 85 24.06 -2.86 2.47
N TYR A 86 24.44 -1.97 3.37
CA TYR A 86 23.53 -1.43 4.38
C TYR A 86 22.40 -0.62 3.76
N GLU A 87 22.70 0.29 2.82
CA GLU A 87 21.71 1.10 2.10
C GLU A 87 20.74 0.22 1.30
N GLN A 88 21.23 -0.84 0.66
CA GLN A 88 20.41 -1.82 -0.05
C GLN A 88 19.41 -2.51 0.88
N ASN A 89 19.86 -2.98 2.04
CA ASN A 89 18.99 -3.65 3.02
C ASN A 89 18.01 -2.67 3.66
N GLN A 90 18.38 -1.40 3.84
CA GLN A 90 17.47 -0.36 4.30
C GLN A 90 16.34 -0.13 3.29
N ALA A 91 16.65 -0.07 1.99
CA ALA A 91 15.63 0.04 0.94
C ALA A 91 14.72 -1.21 0.88
N ALA A 92 15.28 -2.40 1.05
CA ALA A 92 14.51 -3.65 1.13
C ALA A 92 13.53 -3.63 2.32
N MET A 93 13.98 -3.14 3.48
CA MET A 93 13.15 -2.99 4.67
C MET A 93 11.95 -2.06 4.44
N VAL A 94 12.16 -0.94 3.75
CA VAL A 94 11.06 -0.01 3.40
C VAL A 94 10.01 -0.71 2.55
N LYS A 95 10.43 -1.54 1.57
CA LYS A 95 9.51 -2.31 0.73
C LYS A 95 8.68 -3.30 1.54
N VAL A 96 9.30 -4.03 2.46
CA VAL A 96 8.62 -5.02 3.30
C VAL A 96 7.61 -4.34 4.24
N ASN A 97 7.98 -3.21 4.86
CA ASN A 97 7.06 -2.44 5.69
C ASN A 97 5.84 -1.93 4.89
N ARG A 98 6.05 -1.46 3.65
CA ARG A 98 4.95 -1.04 2.78
C ARG A 98 4.00 -2.20 2.45
N ASN A 99 4.53 -3.38 2.20
CA ASN A 99 3.70 -4.56 1.97
C ASN A 99 2.85 -4.90 3.20
N LEU A 100 3.41 -4.75 4.41
CA LEU A 100 2.69 -4.97 5.65
C LEU A 100 1.60 -3.90 5.88
N GLU A 101 1.87 -2.64 5.56
CA GLU A 101 0.88 -1.55 5.60
C GLU A 101 -0.29 -1.84 4.66
N TYR A 102 -0.01 -2.26 3.42
CA TYR A 102 -1.05 -2.59 2.43
C TYR A 102 -1.90 -3.82 2.80
N ALA A 103 -1.42 -4.67 3.68
CA ALA A 103 -2.23 -5.77 4.23
C ALA A 103 -3.26 -5.28 5.26
N THR A 104 -3.24 -4.00 5.62
CA THR A 104 -4.22 -3.33 6.48
C THR A 104 -5.03 -2.38 5.62
N ILE A 105 -6.28 -2.72 5.36
CA ILE A 105 -7.16 -1.97 4.45
C ILE A 105 -7.97 -0.99 5.28
N THR A 106 -7.76 0.31 5.01
CA THR A 106 -8.45 1.41 5.70
C THR A 106 -9.34 2.17 4.74
N SER A 107 -10.40 2.80 5.25
CA SER A 107 -11.23 3.68 4.44
C SER A 107 -10.45 4.94 4.05
N PRO A 108 -10.44 5.32 2.77
CA PRO A 108 -9.78 6.56 2.33
C PRO A 108 -10.60 7.83 2.62
N ILE A 109 -11.90 7.69 2.90
CA ILE A 109 -12.84 8.79 3.09
C ILE A 109 -13.80 8.50 4.26
N ASP A 110 -14.42 9.55 4.78
CA ASP A 110 -15.61 9.41 5.63
C ASP A 110 -16.82 9.06 4.75
N GLY A 111 -17.67 8.13 5.22
CA GLY A 111 -18.84 7.75 4.43
C GLY A 111 -19.55 6.51 4.95
N VAL A 112 -20.42 5.97 4.12
CA VAL A 112 -21.18 4.75 4.38
C VAL A 112 -20.78 3.67 3.38
N VAL A 113 -20.58 2.44 3.86
CA VAL A 113 -20.29 1.28 3.02
C VAL A 113 -21.56 0.89 2.26
N ILE A 114 -21.58 1.08 0.94
CA ILE A 114 -22.71 0.74 0.08
C ILE A 114 -22.59 -0.63 -0.57
N ASN A 115 -21.39 -1.19 -0.62
CA ASN A 115 -21.18 -2.55 -1.09
C ASN A 115 -19.89 -3.12 -0.48
N ARG A 116 -19.97 -4.40 -0.09
CA ARG A 116 -18.85 -5.25 0.32
C ARG A 116 -18.78 -6.43 -0.65
N ALA A 117 -17.74 -6.44 -1.47
CA ALA A 117 -17.56 -7.45 -2.53
C ALA A 117 -16.59 -8.57 -2.13
N VAL A 118 -16.20 -8.66 -0.85
CA VAL A 118 -15.24 -9.64 -0.33
C VAL A 118 -15.74 -10.26 0.96
N GLU A 119 -15.27 -11.50 1.24
CA GLU A 119 -15.59 -12.25 2.44
C GLU A 119 -14.33 -12.73 3.18
N GLU A 120 -14.47 -13.03 4.48
CA GLU A 120 -13.39 -13.62 5.27
C GLU A 120 -12.99 -14.98 4.68
N GLY A 121 -11.70 -15.22 4.60
CA GLY A 121 -11.13 -16.42 3.95
C GLY A 121 -11.03 -16.33 2.44
N GLN A 122 -11.58 -15.30 1.80
CA GLN A 122 -11.50 -15.14 0.36
C GLN A 122 -10.09 -14.74 -0.09
N THR A 123 -9.62 -15.38 -1.16
CA THR A 123 -8.37 -14.99 -1.82
C THR A 123 -8.60 -13.82 -2.77
N VAL A 124 -7.90 -12.73 -2.53
CA VAL A 124 -7.85 -11.55 -3.42
C VAL A 124 -6.55 -11.60 -4.21
N ALA A 125 -6.65 -11.61 -5.53
CA ALA A 125 -5.51 -11.59 -6.43
C ALA A 125 -5.51 -10.30 -7.23
N ALA A 126 -4.47 -9.47 -7.07
CA ALA A 126 -4.21 -8.33 -7.94
C ALA A 126 -3.55 -8.85 -9.22
N GLY A 127 -4.38 -9.28 -10.17
CA GLY A 127 -3.97 -9.73 -11.50
C GLY A 127 -4.16 -8.64 -12.54
N PHE A 128 -4.75 -9.00 -13.70
CA PHE A 128 -5.02 -8.06 -14.79
C PHE A 128 -6.16 -7.07 -14.47
N GLU A 129 -7.04 -7.41 -13.54
CA GLU A 129 -8.11 -6.53 -13.06
C GLU A 129 -7.94 -6.27 -11.56
N THR A 130 -8.18 -5.02 -11.15
CA THR A 130 -8.14 -4.63 -9.75
C THR A 130 -9.49 -4.97 -9.12
N PRO A 131 -9.57 -5.95 -8.19
CA PRO A 131 -10.84 -6.30 -7.57
C PRO A 131 -11.32 -5.16 -6.66
N THR A 132 -12.61 -4.83 -6.77
CA THR A 132 -13.27 -3.93 -5.82
C THR A 132 -13.52 -4.68 -4.53
N LEU A 133 -13.03 -4.17 -3.39
CA LEU A 133 -13.22 -4.78 -2.07
C LEU A 133 -14.44 -4.18 -1.38
N PHE A 134 -14.47 -2.85 -1.31
CA PHE A 134 -15.56 -2.06 -0.71
C PHE A 134 -15.90 -0.90 -1.64
N THR A 135 -17.18 -0.52 -1.64
CA THR A 135 -17.64 0.72 -2.23
C THR A 135 -18.18 1.60 -1.11
N ILE A 136 -17.60 2.81 -0.97
CA ILE A 136 -17.94 3.74 0.11
C ILE A 136 -18.46 5.03 -0.52
N ALA A 137 -19.64 5.47 -0.09
CA ALA A 137 -20.23 6.74 -0.51
C ALA A 137 -20.01 7.79 0.57
N ALA A 138 -19.41 8.93 0.20
CA ALA A 138 -19.19 10.03 1.11
C ALA A 138 -20.51 10.73 1.52
N ASP A 139 -21.45 10.84 0.59
CA ASP A 139 -22.73 11.53 0.79
C ASP A 139 -23.82 10.86 -0.05
N LEU A 140 -24.73 10.16 0.61
CA LEU A 140 -25.87 9.49 -0.04
C LEU A 140 -26.96 10.46 -0.49
N THR A 141 -26.89 11.73 -0.11
CA THR A 141 -27.88 12.75 -0.57
C THR A 141 -27.53 13.30 -1.95
N LYS A 142 -26.31 13.10 -2.42
CA LYS A 142 -25.83 13.55 -3.73
C LYS A 142 -25.74 12.37 -4.68
N MET A 143 -26.87 11.98 -5.22
CA MET A 143 -26.99 10.91 -6.22
C MET A 143 -27.24 11.47 -7.59
N GLN A 144 -26.87 10.71 -8.62
CA GLN A 144 -27.19 10.99 -10.01
C GLN A 144 -27.88 9.78 -10.62
N VAL A 145 -28.81 10.02 -11.52
CA VAL A 145 -29.43 8.97 -12.34
C VAL A 145 -28.68 8.89 -13.66
N ILE A 146 -28.19 7.70 -13.99
CA ILE A 146 -27.57 7.42 -15.28
C ILE A 146 -28.57 6.59 -16.05
N ALA A 147 -29.01 7.10 -17.20
CA ALA A 147 -29.89 6.39 -18.11
C ALA A 147 -29.12 5.98 -19.36
N ASP A 148 -29.22 4.72 -19.74
CA ASP A 148 -28.71 4.22 -21.01
C ASP A 148 -29.72 4.55 -22.09
N VAL A 149 -29.29 5.31 -23.10
CA VAL A 149 -30.11 5.74 -24.24
C VAL A 149 -29.62 5.04 -25.50
N ASP A 150 -30.55 4.41 -26.24
CA ASP A 150 -30.22 3.73 -27.48
C ASP A 150 -29.77 4.74 -28.55
N GLU A 151 -28.89 4.33 -29.46
CA GLU A 151 -28.35 5.16 -30.52
C GLU A 151 -29.46 5.75 -31.39
N ALA A 152 -30.55 5.00 -31.56
CA ALA A 152 -31.73 5.47 -32.35
C ALA A 152 -32.44 6.67 -31.72
N ASP A 153 -32.41 6.79 -30.38
CA ASP A 153 -33.14 7.82 -29.64
C ASP A 153 -32.26 9.01 -29.23
N ILE A 154 -30.93 8.90 -29.34
CA ILE A 154 -29.99 9.94 -28.90
C ILE A 154 -30.22 11.29 -29.59
N GLY A 155 -30.77 11.28 -30.85
CA GLY A 155 -31.06 12.48 -31.59
C GLY A 155 -32.18 13.36 -31.01
N ASN A 156 -32.96 12.79 -30.07
CA ASN A 156 -34.06 13.49 -29.40
C ASN A 156 -33.69 13.95 -27.98
N VAL A 157 -32.45 13.69 -27.53
CA VAL A 157 -32.01 14.05 -26.20
C VAL A 157 -31.17 15.33 -26.27
N GLU A 158 -31.57 16.34 -25.51
CA GLU A 158 -30.88 17.62 -25.43
C GLU A 158 -30.56 17.97 -23.99
N ASN A 159 -29.48 18.72 -23.80
CA ASN A 159 -29.07 19.19 -22.46
C ASN A 159 -30.11 20.19 -21.94
N GLY A 160 -30.59 19.94 -20.70
CA GLY A 160 -31.58 20.77 -20.02
C GLY A 160 -33.03 20.32 -20.20
N GLN A 161 -33.28 19.23 -20.91
CA GLN A 161 -34.61 18.62 -20.96
C GLN A 161 -35.07 18.19 -19.57
N ARG A 162 -36.39 18.33 -19.32
CA ARG A 162 -37.01 17.81 -18.09
C ARG A 162 -37.11 16.29 -18.18
N VAL A 163 -36.58 15.61 -17.18
CA VAL A 163 -36.66 14.16 -17.04
C VAL A 163 -37.54 13.84 -15.84
N SER A 164 -38.35 12.81 -15.92
CA SER A 164 -39.11 12.25 -14.83
C SER A 164 -38.83 10.73 -14.71
N PHE A 165 -38.67 10.25 -13.53
CA PHE A 165 -38.43 8.84 -13.26
C PHE A 165 -39.14 8.39 -11.99
N THR A 166 -39.38 7.10 -11.86
CA THR A 166 -39.91 6.46 -10.66
C THR A 166 -38.85 5.50 -10.12
N VAL A 167 -38.84 5.26 -8.83
CA VAL A 167 -37.97 4.27 -8.17
C VAL A 167 -38.81 3.17 -7.54
N ASP A 168 -38.31 1.95 -7.54
CA ASP A 168 -39.06 0.78 -7.05
C ASP A 168 -39.46 0.91 -5.57
N ALA A 169 -38.64 1.61 -4.78
CA ALA A 169 -38.95 1.88 -3.36
C ALA A 169 -40.13 2.83 -3.16
N TYR A 170 -40.44 3.70 -4.15
CA TYR A 170 -41.52 4.69 -4.10
C TYR A 170 -42.26 4.72 -5.45
N PRO A 171 -43.03 3.65 -5.77
CA PRO A 171 -43.62 3.48 -7.10
C PRO A 171 -44.71 4.51 -7.45
N ASN A 172 -45.23 5.23 -6.47
CA ASN A 172 -46.27 6.26 -6.66
C ASN A 172 -45.69 7.67 -6.72
N ASP A 173 -44.41 7.85 -6.45
CA ASP A 173 -43.75 9.16 -6.47
C ASP A 173 -42.97 9.31 -7.78
N VAL A 174 -43.17 10.46 -8.44
CA VAL A 174 -42.44 10.82 -9.66
C VAL A 174 -41.45 11.91 -9.30
N PHE A 175 -40.20 11.65 -9.56
CA PHE A 175 -39.07 12.55 -9.29
C PHE A 175 -38.66 13.30 -10.54
#